data_6090cdf21d2a39e3c4223aff2680285c
#
_entry.id   6090cdf21d2a39e3c4223aff2680285c
#
_cell.length_a   1.000
_cell.length_b   1.000
_cell.length_c   1.000
_cell.angle_alpha   90.00
_cell.angle_beta   90.00
_cell.angle_gamma   90.00
#
_symmetry.space_group_name_H-M   'P 1'
#
loop_
_entity.id
_entity.type
_entity.pdbx_description
1 polymer ?
#
loop_
_entity_poly.entity_id
_entity_poly.type
_entity_poly.pdbx_seq_one_letter_code
_entity_poly.pdbx_strand_id
1 'polypeptide(L)'
;MGRRFLNLVVENARSGLYSLRRIPANHLFYPSTRAAEEATAKSQESFNAYVKEHHGRKHPGLHTLEMLGKLPSPMFNFEPTPWDGQRRHRNLEFASLLGNENRILIADHSGHTIGCAAISLSIKNNNSNKNISGDMWDEDSLYVMSQSVDPETKDYCFEVLNYTSSCKDFRGRTPCWSSLQPPPFANYMHADITSYTVVDSSTIYVSSMEPDATYAFDTVGRQWRRLGCWTMPFDGKAEYVPELKLWFGLSVDHPYSLCACDLLSDAAKPPTVQQQHTWVDLDIPESWLPYNIDLINLGCGRFCVVKIFRSIAGDCTLGFSDYDDDDTMDSDPIQGKFAVLTGLQMVGPCGKDGDDQGGVRMIKHKSMYYNFWDYEIEWVI
;
A
#
# COMPACT_ATOMS: atom_id res chain seq x y z
N MET A 1 -2.32 -1.55 -19.50
CA MET A 1 -3.57 -0.83 -19.14
C MET A 1 -3.48 -0.49 -17.66
N GLY A 2 -3.85 0.72 -17.26
CA GLY A 2 -3.84 1.10 -15.85
C GLY A 2 -5.07 0.59 -15.09
N ARG A 3 -4.96 0.49 -13.76
CA ARG A 3 -6.08 0.13 -12.88
C ARG A 3 -7.21 1.14 -12.99
N ARG A 4 -8.44 0.63 -13.03
CA ARG A 4 -9.65 1.46 -13.13
C ARG A 4 -10.22 1.83 -11.78
N PHE A 5 -9.95 1.03 -10.76
CA PHE A 5 -10.55 1.16 -9.43
C PHE A 5 -9.51 0.93 -8.34
N LEU A 6 -9.72 1.60 -7.23
CA LEU A 6 -9.18 1.26 -5.92
C LEU A 6 -10.26 0.49 -5.17
N ASN A 7 -9.90 -0.64 -4.60
CA ASN A 7 -10.80 -1.42 -3.76
C ASN A 7 -10.37 -1.24 -2.31
N LEU A 8 -11.34 -0.89 -1.46
CA LEU A 8 -11.14 -0.73 -0.03
C LEU A 8 -11.82 -1.89 0.67
N VAL A 9 -11.09 -2.59 1.50
CA VAL A 9 -11.63 -3.54 2.47
C VAL A 9 -11.79 -2.80 3.78
N VAL A 10 -13.02 -2.70 4.25
CA VAL A 10 -13.39 -1.83 5.37
C VAL A 10 -14.15 -2.66 6.39
N GLU A 11 -13.70 -2.64 7.63
CA GLU A 11 -14.39 -3.23 8.77
C GLU A 11 -15.30 -2.20 9.43
N ASN A 12 -16.47 -2.62 9.87
CA ASN A 12 -17.30 -1.84 10.77
C ASN A 12 -16.90 -2.18 12.21
N ALA A 13 -16.28 -1.24 12.90
CA ALA A 13 -15.73 -1.44 14.25
C ALA A 13 -16.78 -1.86 15.30
N ARG A 14 -18.07 -1.56 15.08
CA ARG A 14 -19.14 -1.94 16.01
C ARG A 14 -19.68 -3.35 15.77
N SER A 15 -19.76 -3.78 14.53
CA SER A 15 -20.37 -5.07 14.17
C SER A 15 -19.35 -6.14 13.81
N GLY A 16 -18.10 -5.79 13.52
CA GLY A 16 -17.09 -6.69 12.96
C GLY A 16 -17.40 -7.13 11.52
N LEU A 17 -18.38 -6.46 10.87
CA LEU A 17 -18.78 -6.77 9.50
C LEU A 17 -17.84 -6.10 8.52
N TYR A 18 -17.27 -6.86 7.63
CA TYR A 18 -16.43 -6.35 6.55
C TYR A 18 -17.25 -5.94 5.34
N SER A 19 -16.74 -4.96 4.60
CA SER A 19 -17.34 -4.53 3.33
C SER A 19 -16.26 -4.28 2.29
N LEU A 20 -16.55 -4.64 1.05
CA LEU A 20 -15.77 -4.20 -0.11
C LEU A 20 -16.40 -2.94 -0.69
N ARG A 21 -15.60 -1.89 -0.79
CA ARG A 21 -15.99 -0.61 -1.38
C ARG A 21 -15.06 -0.27 -2.53
N ARG A 22 -15.51 0.57 -3.45
CA ARG A 22 -14.75 0.86 -4.66
C ARG A 22 -14.75 2.35 -4.98
N ILE A 23 -13.56 2.87 -5.27
CA ILE A 23 -13.34 4.23 -5.74
C ILE A 23 -12.86 4.16 -7.19
N PRO A 24 -13.52 4.82 -8.16
CA PRO A 24 -12.96 4.94 -9.49
C PRO A 24 -11.63 5.69 -9.48
N ALA A 25 -10.57 5.09 -9.99
CA ALA A 25 -9.22 5.67 -9.95
C ALA A 25 -9.15 7.04 -10.67
N ASN A 26 -9.96 7.24 -11.70
CA ASN A 26 -10.03 8.52 -12.42
C ASN A 26 -10.54 9.69 -11.55
N HIS A 27 -11.19 9.44 -10.42
CA HIS A 27 -11.60 10.50 -9.50
C HIS A 27 -10.39 11.20 -8.88
N LEU A 28 -9.25 10.52 -8.79
CA LEU A 28 -8.00 11.06 -8.25
C LEU A 28 -7.21 11.90 -9.28
N PHE A 29 -7.64 11.91 -10.54
CA PHE A 29 -6.85 12.53 -11.60
C PHE A 29 -7.63 13.64 -12.31
N TYR A 30 -6.92 14.70 -12.66
CA TYR A 30 -7.38 15.69 -13.62
C TYR A 30 -7.32 15.12 -15.04
N PRO A 31 -8.08 15.68 -15.98
CA PRO A 31 -8.10 15.20 -17.36
C PRO A 31 -6.73 15.23 -18.07
N SER A 32 -5.83 16.11 -17.62
CA SER A 32 -4.48 16.24 -18.19
C SER A 32 -3.49 16.67 -17.12
N THR A 33 -2.21 16.46 -17.39
CA THR A 33 -1.09 16.94 -16.55
C THR A 33 -1.10 18.47 -16.44
N ARG A 34 -1.39 19.17 -17.51
CA ARG A 34 -1.52 20.64 -17.51
C ARG A 34 -2.64 21.10 -16.56
N ALA A 35 -3.79 20.46 -16.60
CA ALA A 35 -4.89 20.80 -15.69
C ALA A 35 -4.51 20.52 -14.21
N ALA A 36 -3.70 19.50 -13.95
CA ALA A 36 -3.19 19.22 -12.61
C ALA A 36 -2.21 20.30 -12.15
N GLU A 37 -1.27 20.71 -13.02
CA GLU A 37 -0.29 21.76 -12.72
C GLU A 37 -0.98 23.12 -12.48
N GLU A 38 -1.98 23.47 -13.29
CA GLU A 38 -2.78 24.70 -13.11
C GLU A 38 -3.56 24.67 -11.79
N ALA A 39 -4.12 23.52 -11.40
CA ALA A 39 -4.83 23.38 -10.13
C ALA A 39 -3.88 23.46 -8.93
N THR A 40 -2.69 22.86 -9.02
CA THR A 40 -1.65 22.95 -7.99
C THR A 40 -1.17 24.39 -7.80
N ALA A 41 -0.93 25.12 -8.89
CA ALA A 41 -0.53 26.52 -8.83
C ALA A 41 -1.60 27.40 -8.15
N LYS A 42 -2.87 27.20 -8.52
CA LYS A 42 -3.99 27.89 -7.87
C LYS A 42 -4.09 27.60 -6.37
N SER A 43 -3.94 26.33 -5.99
CA SER A 43 -3.97 25.92 -4.58
C SER A 43 -2.84 26.61 -3.80
N GLN A 44 -1.63 26.66 -4.38
CA GLN A 44 -0.48 27.33 -3.76
C GLN A 44 -0.68 28.84 -3.63
N GLU A 45 -1.26 29.49 -4.63
CA GLU A 45 -1.60 30.92 -4.55
C GLU A 45 -2.60 31.19 -3.43
N SER A 46 -3.66 30.36 -3.32
CA SER A 46 -4.68 30.48 -2.27
C SER A 46 -4.07 30.27 -0.89
N PHE A 47 -3.18 29.29 -0.75
CA PHE A 47 -2.47 29.04 0.49
C PHE A 47 -1.55 30.22 0.88
N ASN A 48 -0.80 30.74 -0.05
CA ASN A 48 0.08 31.87 0.19
C ASN A 48 -0.71 33.13 0.60
N ALA A 49 -1.87 33.37 -0.02
CA ALA A 49 -2.80 34.43 0.36
C ALA A 49 -3.31 34.26 1.79
N TYR A 50 -3.74 33.04 2.14
CA TYR A 50 -4.19 32.70 3.49
C TYR A 50 -3.09 32.93 4.54
N VAL A 51 -1.86 32.45 4.32
CA VAL A 51 -0.74 32.61 5.23
C VAL A 51 -0.41 34.10 5.46
N LYS A 52 -0.50 34.91 4.41
CA LYS A 52 -0.28 36.37 4.48
C LYS A 52 -1.35 37.06 5.30
N GLU A 53 -2.62 36.69 5.16
CA GLU A 53 -3.76 37.27 5.87
C GLU A 53 -3.74 36.89 7.36
N HIS A 54 -3.32 35.67 7.68
CA HIS A 54 -3.33 35.14 9.06
C HIS A 54 -1.96 35.22 9.77
N HIS A 55 -1.14 36.21 9.40
CA HIS A 55 0.14 36.54 10.06
C HIS A 55 1.12 35.37 10.18
N GLY A 56 1.21 34.54 9.16
CA GLY A 56 2.16 33.44 9.11
C GLY A 56 1.77 32.20 9.91
N ARG A 57 0.56 32.13 10.46
CA ARG A 57 0.03 30.88 11.02
C ARG A 57 -0.15 29.89 9.87
N LYS A 58 0.72 28.90 9.83
CA LYS A 58 0.58 27.78 8.90
C LYS A 58 -0.68 27.00 9.30
N HIS A 59 -1.75 27.17 8.53
CA HIS A 59 -2.88 26.26 8.69
C HIS A 59 -2.47 24.90 8.13
N PRO A 60 -2.71 23.82 8.86
CA PRO A 60 -2.38 22.50 8.36
C PRO A 60 -3.08 22.25 7.04
N GLY A 61 -2.42 21.57 6.14
CA GLY A 61 -2.65 21.25 4.75
C GLY A 61 -4.06 20.91 4.21
N LEU A 62 -5.13 21.23 4.95
CA LEU A 62 -6.52 21.05 4.53
C LEU A 62 -6.91 21.86 3.28
N HIS A 63 -6.25 22.99 3.05
CA HIS A 63 -6.54 23.84 1.89
C HIS A 63 -6.16 23.21 0.54
N THR A 64 -5.38 22.13 0.58
CA THR A 64 -5.01 21.38 -0.61
C THR A 64 -5.90 20.17 -0.87
N LEU A 65 -6.88 19.91 0.01
CA LEU A 65 -7.81 18.78 -0.11
C LEU A 65 -9.01 19.21 -0.94
N GLU A 66 -9.24 18.57 -2.06
CA GLU A 66 -10.25 19.01 -3.01
C GLU A 66 -11.68 18.55 -2.68
N MET A 67 -11.84 17.53 -1.89
CA MET A 67 -13.16 17.01 -1.53
C MET A 67 -13.20 16.33 -0.18
N LEU A 68 -14.15 16.74 0.64
CA LEU A 68 -14.63 15.99 1.80
C LEU A 68 -15.63 14.94 1.32
N GLY A 69 -15.32 13.67 1.46
CA GLY A 69 -16.18 12.57 1.06
C GLY A 69 -16.51 11.64 2.21
N LYS A 70 -17.70 11.06 2.16
CA LYS A 70 -17.99 9.83 2.91
C LYS A 70 -17.42 8.65 2.13
N LEU A 71 -17.04 7.60 2.84
CA LEU A 71 -16.66 6.35 2.20
C LEU A 71 -17.73 5.91 1.20
N PRO A 72 -17.38 5.40 0.02
CA PRO A 72 -18.33 4.89 -0.95
C PRO A 72 -19.25 3.83 -0.33
N SER A 73 -20.46 3.70 -0.84
CA SER A 73 -21.36 2.63 -0.43
C SER A 73 -20.73 1.26 -0.65
N PRO A 74 -20.98 0.28 0.25
CA PRO A 74 -20.48 -1.08 0.07
C PRO A 74 -21.03 -1.69 -1.22
N MET A 75 -20.16 -2.38 -1.97
CA MET A 75 -20.60 -3.24 -3.07
C MET A 75 -21.24 -4.51 -2.54
N PHE A 76 -20.65 -5.09 -1.50
CA PHE A 76 -21.19 -6.19 -0.73
C PHE A 76 -20.53 -6.20 0.66
N ASN A 77 -21.22 -6.87 1.59
CA ASN A 77 -20.74 -7.12 2.92
C ASN A 77 -20.42 -8.60 3.07
N PHE A 78 -19.47 -8.92 3.94
CA PHE A 78 -19.07 -10.30 4.23
C PHE A 78 -18.54 -10.40 5.66
N GLU A 79 -18.55 -11.63 6.18
CA GLU A 79 -17.99 -11.96 7.48
C GLU A 79 -16.89 -13.00 7.28
N PRO A 80 -15.79 -12.93 8.03
CA PRO A 80 -14.83 -14.01 8.09
C PRO A 80 -15.50 -15.30 8.55
N THR A 81 -15.10 -16.44 8.03
CA THR A 81 -15.69 -17.74 8.39
C THR A 81 -15.44 -18.03 9.87
N PRO A 82 -16.47 -18.23 10.72
CA PRO A 82 -16.24 -18.54 12.12
C PRO A 82 -15.53 -19.88 12.26
N TRP A 83 -14.43 -19.90 13.01
CA TRP A 83 -13.74 -21.14 13.32
C TRP A 83 -14.41 -21.82 14.51
N ASP A 84 -14.75 -23.09 14.33
CA ASP A 84 -15.07 -24.05 15.39
C ASP A 84 -16.16 -23.63 16.40
N GLY A 85 -17.20 -22.94 15.92
CA GLY A 85 -18.38 -22.62 16.74
C GLY A 85 -18.15 -21.62 17.87
N GLN A 86 -16.95 -21.12 18.06
CA GLN A 86 -16.67 -20.03 19.00
C GLN A 86 -16.77 -18.69 18.28
N ARG A 87 -17.68 -17.83 18.74
CA ARG A 87 -17.92 -16.46 18.22
C ARG A 87 -16.77 -15.50 18.56
N ARG A 88 -15.53 -15.86 18.32
CA ARG A 88 -14.45 -14.88 18.33
C ARG A 88 -14.33 -14.31 16.93
N HIS A 89 -14.54 -13.02 16.80
CA HIS A 89 -14.31 -12.29 15.58
C HIS A 89 -12.88 -12.60 15.12
N ARG A 90 -12.75 -13.20 13.95
CA ARG A 90 -11.46 -13.36 13.31
C ARG A 90 -11.22 -12.13 12.47
N ASN A 91 -10.07 -11.54 12.65
CA ASN A 91 -9.61 -10.50 11.76
C ASN A 91 -9.17 -11.14 10.44
N LEU A 92 -9.40 -10.45 9.35
CA LEU A 92 -8.79 -10.81 8.09
C LEU A 92 -7.28 -10.58 8.20
N GLU A 93 -6.48 -11.43 7.55
CA GLU A 93 -5.03 -11.32 7.60
C GLU A 93 -4.45 -10.63 6.38
N PHE A 94 -5.07 -10.80 5.22
CA PHE A 94 -4.64 -10.11 4.01
C PHE A 94 -5.74 -9.97 2.98
N ALA A 95 -5.57 -8.98 2.10
CA ALA A 95 -6.33 -8.82 0.88
C ALA A 95 -5.38 -8.56 -0.30
N SER A 96 -5.60 -9.22 -1.43
CA SER A 96 -4.75 -9.09 -2.60
C SER A 96 -5.54 -9.13 -3.90
N LEU A 97 -5.05 -8.40 -4.91
CA LEU A 97 -5.53 -8.53 -6.28
C LEU A 97 -4.82 -9.70 -6.98
N LEU A 98 -5.58 -10.50 -7.68
CA LEU A 98 -5.09 -11.61 -8.48
C LEU A 98 -5.32 -11.37 -9.97
N GLY A 99 -4.26 -11.57 -10.75
CA GLY A 99 -4.32 -11.49 -12.21
C GLY A 99 -4.66 -10.10 -12.73
N ASN A 100 -5.50 -10.03 -13.75
CA ASN A 100 -5.87 -8.79 -14.43
C ASN A 100 -6.89 -7.94 -13.66
N GLU A 101 -6.71 -7.74 -12.34
CA GLU A 101 -7.48 -6.83 -11.48
C GLU A 101 -8.97 -7.18 -11.27
N ASN A 102 -9.42 -8.33 -11.76
CA ASN A 102 -10.82 -8.71 -11.65
C ASN A 102 -11.15 -9.66 -10.51
N ARG A 103 -10.12 -10.14 -9.81
CA ARG A 103 -10.28 -11.05 -8.69
C ARG A 103 -9.57 -10.51 -7.45
N ILE A 104 -10.29 -10.49 -6.35
CA ILE A 104 -9.78 -10.12 -5.04
C ILE A 104 -9.80 -11.38 -4.20
N LEU A 105 -8.65 -11.74 -3.64
CA LEU A 105 -8.55 -12.76 -2.62
C LEU A 105 -8.45 -12.06 -1.27
N ILE A 106 -9.36 -12.43 -0.38
CA ILE A 106 -9.38 -11.97 1.00
C ILE A 106 -9.39 -13.24 1.86
N ALA A 107 -8.51 -13.32 2.82
CA ALA A 107 -8.42 -14.49 3.68
C ALA A 107 -8.27 -14.10 5.14
N ASP A 108 -8.85 -14.94 5.98
CA ASP A 108 -8.81 -14.87 7.43
C ASP A 108 -7.71 -15.76 8.02
N HIS A 109 -7.02 -16.52 7.17
CA HIS A 109 -5.96 -17.43 7.61
C HIS A 109 -5.21 -18.01 6.40
N SER A 110 -3.88 -18.01 6.48
CA SER A 110 -2.99 -18.60 5.47
C SER A 110 -2.50 -20.01 5.88
N GLY A 111 -3.26 -20.77 6.61
CA GLY A 111 -2.99 -22.19 6.90
C GLY A 111 -2.36 -22.49 8.26
N HIS A 112 -1.45 -21.71 8.84
CA HIS A 112 -0.74 -22.17 10.06
C HIS A 112 -0.39 -21.09 11.08
N THR A 113 -0.50 -19.80 10.85
CA THR A 113 -0.12 -18.80 11.84
C THR A 113 -1.22 -17.80 12.13
N ILE A 114 -1.42 -17.58 13.40
CA ILE A 114 -2.47 -16.76 13.98
C ILE A 114 -1.83 -15.48 14.49
N GLY A 115 -2.33 -14.30 14.06
CA GLY A 115 -2.13 -13.09 14.83
C GLY A 115 -1.11 -12.07 14.31
N CYS A 116 -0.42 -12.32 13.21
CA CYS A 116 0.47 -11.32 12.60
C CYS A 116 -0.09 -10.79 11.29
N ALA A 117 0.03 -9.49 11.07
CA ALA A 117 -0.23 -8.90 9.76
C ALA A 117 0.59 -9.63 8.68
N ALA A 118 -0.03 -9.88 7.54
CA ALA A 118 0.63 -10.57 6.44
C ALA A 118 0.79 -9.65 5.23
N ILE A 119 1.93 -9.75 4.58
CA ILE A 119 2.18 -9.10 3.29
C ILE A 119 1.89 -10.07 2.15
N SER A 120 1.40 -9.55 1.04
CA SER A 120 1.07 -10.35 -0.14
C SER A 120 1.69 -9.80 -1.41
N LEU A 121 2.22 -10.69 -2.25
CA LEU A 121 2.85 -10.35 -3.52
C LEU A 121 2.34 -11.27 -4.63
N SER A 122 1.73 -10.70 -5.67
CA SER A 122 1.34 -11.43 -6.86
C SER A 122 2.47 -11.39 -7.89
N ILE A 123 2.91 -12.56 -8.33
CA ILE A 123 3.99 -12.71 -9.32
C ILE A 123 3.45 -13.41 -10.55
N LYS A 124 3.60 -12.77 -11.71
CA LYS A 124 3.19 -13.33 -13.01
C LYS A 124 4.03 -14.54 -13.36
N ASN A 125 3.37 -15.64 -13.66
CA ASN A 125 4.04 -16.84 -14.11
C ASN A 125 4.33 -16.76 -15.61
N ASN A 126 5.58 -16.42 -15.98
CA ASN A 126 6.01 -16.30 -17.37
C ASN A 126 6.12 -17.65 -18.11
N ASN A 127 5.90 -18.79 -17.44
CA ASN A 127 5.98 -20.14 -18.01
C ASN A 127 4.69 -20.62 -18.68
N SER A 128 3.81 -19.71 -19.12
CA SER A 128 2.69 -20.10 -19.95
C SER A 128 3.18 -20.63 -21.31
N ASN A 129 3.54 -21.91 -21.36
CA ASN A 129 3.43 -22.67 -22.58
C ASN A 129 2.00 -22.47 -23.07
N LYS A 130 1.85 -21.78 -24.19
CA LYS A 130 0.58 -21.60 -24.91
C LYS A 130 0.01 -22.96 -25.23
N ASN A 131 -0.67 -23.57 -24.30
CA ASN A 131 -1.46 -24.75 -24.54
C ASN A 131 -2.77 -24.31 -25.20
N ILE A 132 -3.07 -24.95 -26.29
CA ILE A 132 -4.06 -24.83 -27.35
C ILE A 132 -5.54 -24.79 -26.89
N SER A 133 -5.83 -24.71 -25.63
CA SER A 133 -7.18 -24.53 -25.11
C SER A 133 -7.35 -23.08 -24.62
N GLY A 134 -8.19 -22.34 -25.33
CA GLY A 134 -8.40 -20.88 -25.17
C GLY A 134 -8.92 -20.36 -23.83
N ASP A 135 -8.63 -21.03 -22.75
CA ASP A 135 -8.92 -20.58 -21.38
C ASP A 135 -7.75 -19.76 -20.87
N MET A 136 -7.89 -18.47 -21.02
CA MET A 136 -6.95 -17.42 -20.63
C MET A 136 -7.01 -17.19 -19.10
N TRP A 137 -6.51 -18.15 -18.33
CA TRP A 137 -6.21 -17.96 -16.93
C TRP A 137 -4.72 -17.62 -16.81
N ASP A 138 -4.42 -16.34 -16.76
CA ASP A 138 -3.09 -15.85 -16.39
C ASP A 138 -2.82 -16.34 -14.96
N GLU A 139 -1.89 -17.29 -14.84
CA GLU A 139 -1.61 -17.99 -13.57
C GLU A 139 -0.59 -17.20 -12.76
N ASP A 140 -1.06 -16.14 -12.13
CA ASP A 140 -0.22 -15.45 -11.16
C ASP A 140 -0.10 -16.33 -9.91
N SER A 141 1.11 -16.49 -9.41
CA SER A 141 1.35 -17.08 -8.09
C SER A 141 1.23 -15.99 -7.03
N LEU A 142 0.47 -16.24 -5.97
CA LEU A 142 0.37 -15.33 -4.84
C LEU A 142 1.26 -15.82 -3.69
N TYR A 143 2.26 -15.03 -3.36
CA TYR A 143 3.12 -15.25 -2.19
C TYR A 143 2.57 -14.46 -1.01
N VAL A 144 2.44 -15.11 0.13
CA VAL A 144 1.99 -14.52 1.40
C VAL A 144 2.99 -14.85 2.47
N MET A 145 3.42 -13.86 3.25
CA MET A 145 4.31 -14.07 4.38
C MET A 145 3.93 -13.18 5.56
N SER A 146 4.20 -13.65 6.77
CA SER A 146 4.02 -12.84 7.98
C SER A 146 4.92 -11.60 7.92
N GLN A 147 4.40 -10.47 8.38
CA GLN A 147 5.19 -9.24 8.50
C GLN A 147 6.19 -9.33 9.66
N SER A 148 5.81 -10.03 10.72
CA SER A 148 6.63 -10.26 11.91
C SER A 148 6.54 -11.72 12.36
N VAL A 149 7.42 -12.11 13.26
CA VAL A 149 7.34 -13.41 13.96
C VAL A 149 6.26 -13.33 15.01
N ASP A 150 5.40 -14.35 15.08
CA ASP A 150 4.42 -14.43 16.15
C ASP A 150 5.10 -14.44 17.52
N PRO A 151 4.81 -13.52 18.42
CA PRO A 151 5.50 -13.41 19.70
C PRO A 151 5.22 -14.57 20.65
N GLU A 152 4.08 -15.26 20.52
CA GLU A 152 3.66 -16.35 21.38
C GLU A 152 4.15 -17.70 20.86
N THR A 153 3.82 -18.02 19.61
CA THR A 153 4.15 -19.34 19.01
C THR A 153 5.57 -19.39 18.45
N LYS A 154 6.17 -18.25 18.15
CA LYS A 154 7.45 -18.11 17.43
C LYS A 154 7.38 -18.65 15.99
N ASP A 155 6.18 -18.77 15.47
CA ASP A 155 5.95 -19.21 14.10
C ASP A 155 6.09 -18.05 13.11
N TYR A 156 6.45 -18.40 11.89
CA TYR A 156 6.54 -17.49 10.76
C TYR A 156 5.93 -18.16 9.54
N CYS A 157 4.89 -17.56 9.00
CA CYS A 157 4.24 -18.06 7.79
C CYS A 157 4.93 -17.52 6.54
N PHE A 158 5.28 -18.42 5.63
CA PHE A 158 5.60 -18.08 4.26
C PHE A 158 5.01 -19.15 3.33
N GLU A 159 4.08 -18.75 2.49
CA GLU A 159 3.32 -19.66 1.65
C GLU A 159 3.12 -19.10 0.25
N VAL A 160 2.85 -20.01 -0.70
CA VAL A 160 2.48 -19.64 -2.05
C VAL A 160 1.17 -20.32 -2.44
N LEU A 161 0.23 -19.53 -2.96
CA LEU A 161 -0.97 -20.03 -3.61
C LEU A 161 -0.67 -20.24 -5.09
N ASN A 162 -0.76 -21.49 -5.52
CA ASN A 162 -0.62 -21.90 -6.91
C ASN A 162 -1.89 -22.58 -7.41
N TYR A 163 -2.11 -22.53 -8.69
CA TYR A 163 -3.16 -23.30 -9.35
C TYR A 163 -2.54 -24.56 -9.96
N THR A 164 -2.85 -25.72 -9.38
CA THR A 164 -2.32 -26.99 -9.89
C THR A 164 -3.37 -27.74 -10.71
N SER A 165 -2.93 -28.37 -11.79
CA SER A 165 -3.77 -29.30 -12.59
C SER A 165 -3.93 -30.69 -11.94
N SER A 166 -3.36 -30.89 -10.74
CA SER A 166 -3.27 -32.20 -10.08
C SER A 166 -4.54 -32.64 -9.36
N CYS A 167 -5.42 -31.72 -9.00
CA CYS A 167 -6.73 -32.06 -8.44
C CYS A 167 -7.80 -31.89 -9.51
N LYS A 168 -8.25 -33.01 -10.06
CA LYS A 168 -9.30 -33.05 -11.09
C LYS A 168 -10.68 -32.86 -10.45
N ASP A 169 -11.01 -31.66 -10.05
CA ASP A 169 -12.41 -31.28 -9.97
C ASP A 169 -12.93 -30.95 -11.37
N PHE A 170 -14.23 -31.10 -11.56
CA PHE A 170 -14.94 -30.92 -12.85
C PHE A 170 -14.71 -29.58 -13.56
N ARG A 171 -13.89 -28.67 -12.97
CA ARG A 171 -13.51 -27.36 -13.52
C ARG A 171 -12.01 -27.17 -13.74
N GLY A 172 -11.20 -28.20 -13.60
CA GLY A 172 -9.85 -28.28 -14.17
C GLY A 172 -8.67 -27.81 -13.34
N ARG A 173 -8.80 -26.93 -12.34
CA ARG A 173 -7.69 -26.44 -11.52
C ARG A 173 -8.16 -25.96 -10.16
N THR A 174 -7.56 -26.48 -9.11
CA THR A 174 -7.84 -26.08 -7.74
C THR A 174 -6.71 -25.23 -7.17
N PRO A 175 -7.01 -24.10 -6.49
CA PRO A 175 -5.99 -23.36 -5.76
C PRO A 175 -5.41 -24.24 -4.65
N CYS A 176 -4.09 -24.26 -4.53
CA CYS A 176 -3.38 -25.05 -3.53
C CYS A 176 -2.33 -24.19 -2.84
N TRP A 177 -2.40 -24.10 -1.52
CA TRP A 177 -1.38 -23.51 -0.71
C TRP A 177 -0.21 -24.47 -0.52
N SER A 178 0.99 -23.94 -0.61
CA SER A 178 2.24 -24.67 -0.37
C SER A 178 3.12 -23.85 0.54
N SER A 179 3.48 -24.44 1.68
CA SER A 179 4.41 -23.80 2.61
C SER A 179 5.81 -23.72 2.01
N LEU A 180 6.48 -22.62 2.28
CA LEU A 180 7.83 -22.30 1.83
C LEU A 180 8.74 -22.17 3.04
N GLN A 181 10.05 -22.26 2.79
CA GLN A 181 11.04 -22.03 3.84
C GLN A 181 10.95 -20.57 4.31
N PRO A 182 10.80 -20.33 5.63
CA PRO A 182 10.82 -18.99 6.18
C PRO A 182 12.11 -18.24 5.84
N PRO A 183 12.08 -16.90 5.81
CA PRO A 183 13.31 -16.12 5.58
C PRO A 183 14.32 -16.36 6.72
N PRO A 184 15.63 -16.25 6.43
CA PRO A 184 16.69 -16.51 7.42
C PRO A 184 16.60 -15.66 8.69
N PHE A 185 15.95 -14.51 8.61
CA PHE A 185 15.75 -13.61 9.75
C PHE A 185 14.58 -14.01 10.66
N ALA A 186 13.71 -14.94 10.25
CA ALA A 186 12.56 -15.38 11.05
C ALA A 186 12.92 -15.98 12.43
N ASN A 187 14.21 -16.27 12.66
CA ASN A 187 14.71 -16.75 13.96
C ASN A 187 15.02 -15.61 14.95
N TYR A 188 14.90 -14.35 14.55
CA TYR A 188 15.15 -13.19 15.41
C TYR A 188 13.84 -12.68 16.01
N MET A 189 13.84 -12.30 17.28
CA MET A 189 12.63 -11.94 18.03
C MET A 189 11.92 -10.68 17.53
N HIS A 190 12.63 -9.77 16.86
CA HIS A 190 12.11 -8.50 16.35
C HIS A 190 12.39 -8.36 14.86
N ALA A 191 12.21 -9.45 14.13
CA ALA A 191 12.46 -9.52 12.71
C ALA A 191 11.26 -9.03 11.90
N ASP A 192 10.96 -7.73 12.01
CA ASP A 192 9.88 -7.12 11.26
C ASP A 192 10.33 -6.79 9.83
N ILE A 193 9.46 -7.11 8.88
CA ILE A 193 9.66 -6.68 7.49
C ILE A 193 9.34 -5.20 7.40
N THR A 194 10.35 -4.43 7.02
CA THR A 194 10.21 -2.97 6.83
C THR A 194 9.86 -2.61 5.40
N SER A 195 10.40 -3.35 4.42
CA SER A 195 10.09 -3.11 3.02
C SER A 195 10.20 -4.37 2.17
N TYR A 196 9.44 -4.41 1.08
CA TYR A 196 9.41 -5.55 0.18
C TYR A 196 9.05 -5.16 -1.25
N THR A 197 9.55 -5.92 -2.22
CA THR A 197 9.23 -5.72 -3.64
C THR A 197 9.49 -6.97 -4.46
N VAL A 198 9.05 -6.95 -5.72
CA VAL A 198 9.38 -7.96 -6.72
C VAL A 198 10.41 -7.40 -7.69
N VAL A 199 11.48 -8.16 -7.91
CA VAL A 199 12.57 -7.84 -8.84
C VAL A 199 12.61 -8.90 -9.93
N ASP A 200 12.84 -8.49 -11.17
CA ASP A 200 12.97 -9.40 -12.34
C ASP A 200 11.79 -10.38 -12.50
N SER A 201 10.60 -10.00 -12.04
CA SER A 201 9.36 -10.80 -12.10
C SER A 201 9.47 -12.21 -11.48
N SER A 202 10.55 -12.52 -10.75
CA SER A 202 10.79 -13.84 -10.17
C SER A 202 11.52 -13.83 -8.83
N THR A 203 11.99 -12.68 -8.38
CA THR A 203 12.75 -12.58 -7.14
C THR A 203 12.01 -11.62 -6.19
N ILE A 204 11.78 -12.07 -4.97
CA ILE A 204 11.20 -11.23 -3.90
C ILE A 204 12.35 -10.67 -3.08
N TYR A 205 12.47 -9.34 -2.99
CA TYR A 205 13.36 -8.67 -2.05
C TYR A 205 12.59 -8.29 -0.80
N VAL A 206 13.20 -8.55 0.35
CA VAL A 206 12.63 -8.23 1.67
C VAL A 206 13.73 -7.63 2.53
N SER A 207 13.45 -6.50 3.16
CA SER A 207 14.30 -5.88 4.18
C SER A 207 13.75 -6.12 5.56
N SER A 208 14.61 -6.42 6.50
CA SER A 208 14.29 -6.60 7.92
C SER A 208 15.07 -5.61 8.78
N MET A 209 14.45 -5.11 9.84
CA MET A 209 15.10 -4.20 10.79
C MET A 209 16.09 -4.94 11.67
N GLU A 210 15.78 -6.16 12.08
CA GLU A 210 16.66 -7.03 12.87
C GLU A 210 16.78 -8.42 12.23
N PRO A 211 17.95 -8.79 11.71
CA PRO A 211 19.12 -7.94 11.49
C PRO A 211 18.90 -6.92 10.37
N ASP A 212 19.50 -5.74 10.48
CA ASP A 212 19.52 -4.73 9.41
C ASP A 212 20.12 -5.33 8.14
N ALA A 213 19.27 -5.85 7.27
CA ALA A 213 19.68 -6.58 6.09
C ALA A 213 18.55 -6.73 5.07
N THR A 214 18.96 -6.86 3.81
CA THR A 214 18.06 -7.23 2.70
C THR A 214 18.36 -8.65 2.23
N TYR A 215 17.28 -9.38 2.01
CA TYR A 215 17.28 -10.76 1.53
C TYR A 215 16.52 -10.86 0.22
N ALA A 216 16.94 -11.80 -0.61
CA ALA A 216 16.27 -12.15 -1.86
C ALA A 216 15.78 -13.60 -1.79
N PHE A 217 14.53 -13.81 -2.17
CA PHE A 217 13.94 -15.12 -2.39
C PHE A 217 13.79 -15.37 -3.89
N ASP A 218 14.48 -16.38 -4.40
CA ASP A 218 14.30 -16.89 -5.76
C ASP A 218 13.05 -17.76 -5.80
N THR A 219 12.00 -17.33 -6.49
CA THR A 219 10.72 -18.06 -6.57
C THR A 219 10.82 -19.33 -7.41
N VAL A 220 11.79 -19.44 -8.29
CA VAL A 220 12.04 -20.61 -9.14
C VAL A 220 12.84 -21.66 -8.36
N GLY A 221 13.98 -21.25 -7.80
CA GLY A 221 14.85 -22.10 -6.99
C GLY A 221 14.33 -22.33 -5.57
N ARG A 222 13.37 -21.55 -5.12
CA ARG A 222 12.80 -21.58 -3.76
C ARG A 222 13.85 -21.44 -2.67
N GLN A 223 14.79 -20.54 -2.86
CA GLN A 223 15.92 -20.35 -1.97
C GLN A 223 16.10 -18.88 -1.59
N TRP A 224 16.46 -18.69 -0.32
CA TRP A 224 16.85 -17.39 0.22
C TRP A 224 18.33 -17.14 0.05
N ARG A 225 18.69 -15.90 -0.24
CA ARG A 225 20.07 -15.40 -0.15
C ARG A 225 20.09 -14.02 0.48
N ARG A 226 21.10 -13.73 1.28
CA ARG A 226 21.32 -12.37 1.80
C ARG A 226 21.98 -11.53 0.72
N LEU A 227 21.46 -10.33 0.49
CA LEU A 227 22.03 -9.37 -0.46
C LEU A 227 23.09 -8.50 0.21
N GLY A 228 22.81 -7.99 1.41
CA GLY A 228 23.72 -7.12 2.13
C GLY A 228 23.24 -6.77 3.54
N CYS A 229 24.10 -6.03 4.27
CA CYS A 229 23.79 -5.43 5.56
C CYS A 229 23.25 -4.02 5.34
N TRP A 230 22.12 -3.91 4.68
CA TRP A 230 21.43 -2.67 4.39
C TRP A 230 19.94 -2.96 4.16
N THR A 231 19.10 -1.97 4.38
CA THR A 231 17.66 -2.03 4.09
C THR A 231 17.33 -1.19 2.86
N MET A 232 16.26 -1.56 2.17
CA MET A 232 15.70 -0.72 1.10
C MET A 232 15.19 0.60 1.70
N PRO A 233 15.29 1.71 0.96
CA PRO A 233 14.94 3.04 1.47
C PRO A 233 13.43 3.31 1.47
N PHE A 234 12.61 2.28 1.64
CA PHE A 234 11.17 2.34 1.56
C PHE A 234 10.52 1.81 2.83
N ASP A 235 9.35 2.33 3.15
CA ASP A 235 8.44 1.75 4.11
C ASP A 235 7.33 0.98 3.37
N GLY A 236 7.17 -0.30 3.72
CA GLY A 236 6.22 -1.19 3.07
C GLY A 236 6.60 -1.58 1.64
N LYS A 237 5.63 -1.62 0.77
CA LYS A 237 5.77 -2.12 -0.60
C LYS A 237 6.39 -1.10 -1.55
N ALA A 238 7.42 -1.51 -2.29
CA ALA A 238 7.92 -0.75 -3.43
C ALA A 238 7.43 -1.34 -4.76
N GLU A 239 7.17 -0.46 -5.74
CA GLU A 239 6.58 -0.79 -7.03
C GLU A 239 7.51 -0.37 -8.18
N TYR A 240 7.78 -1.30 -9.08
CA TYR A 240 8.61 -1.02 -10.26
C TYR A 240 7.84 -0.36 -11.39
N VAL A 241 8.39 0.70 -11.96
CA VAL A 241 7.86 1.37 -13.14
C VAL A 241 8.80 1.12 -14.33
N PRO A 242 8.45 0.21 -15.24
CA PRO A 242 9.33 -0.19 -16.35
C PRO A 242 9.74 0.97 -17.26
N GLU A 243 8.84 1.93 -17.47
CA GLU A 243 9.07 3.09 -18.33
C GLU A 243 10.16 4.02 -17.77
N LEU A 244 10.31 4.05 -16.44
CA LEU A 244 11.27 4.88 -15.72
C LEU A 244 12.47 4.08 -15.22
N LYS A 245 12.38 2.75 -15.23
CA LYS A 245 13.40 1.79 -14.73
C LYS A 245 13.77 2.03 -13.27
N LEU A 246 12.80 2.45 -12.47
CA LEU A 246 12.97 2.77 -11.04
C LEU A 246 11.91 2.05 -10.21
N TRP A 247 12.27 1.76 -8.97
CA TRP A 247 11.34 1.35 -7.92
C TRP A 247 10.90 2.58 -7.16
N PHE A 248 9.60 2.68 -6.95
CA PHE A 248 8.93 3.75 -6.21
C PHE A 248 8.36 3.17 -4.92
N GLY A 249 8.54 3.88 -3.82
CA GLY A 249 8.00 3.56 -2.51
C GLY A 249 7.82 4.81 -1.67
N LEU A 250 7.30 4.66 -0.47
CA LEU A 250 7.22 5.74 0.50
C LEU A 250 8.46 5.72 1.39
N SER A 251 8.98 6.89 1.76
CA SER A 251 10.13 6.98 2.65
C SER A 251 9.73 6.60 4.08
N VAL A 252 10.68 6.07 4.84
CA VAL A 252 10.51 5.74 6.27
C VAL A 252 10.28 7.00 7.12
N ASP A 253 10.95 8.10 6.73
CA ASP A 253 10.92 9.33 7.49
C ASP A 253 9.71 10.22 7.14
N HIS A 254 9.20 10.91 8.18
CA HIS A 254 8.19 11.97 8.00
C HIS A 254 8.69 13.02 6.98
N PRO A 255 7.84 13.48 6.07
CA PRO A 255 6.40 13.27 5.92
C PRO A 255 6.01 12.06 5.06
N TYR A 256 6.79 10.99 5.05
CA TYR A 256 6.54 9.76 4.28
C TYR A 256 6.39 10.08 2.77
N SER A 257 7.41 10.72 2.26
CA SER A 257 7.44 11.20 0.88
C SER A 257 7.52 10.06 -0.12
N LEU A 258 6.94 10.26 -1.30
CA LEU A 258 7.23 9.36 -2.41
C LEU A 258 8.72 9.47 -2.77
N CYS A 259 9.39 8.35 -2.86
CA CYS A 259 10.79 8.32 -3.27
C CYS A 259 11.04 7.21 -4.30
N ALA A 260 12.15 7.31 -5.01
CA ALA A 260 12.53 6.31 -6.00
C ALA A 260 14.03 6.05 -6.02
N CYS A 261 14.39 4.79 -6.29
CA CYS A 261 15.78 4.39 -6.51
C CYS A 261 15.86 3.23 -7.51
N ASP A 262 17.08 3.00 -8.01
CA ASP A 262 17.41 1.82 -8.77
C ASP A 262 17.95 0.73 -7.81
N LEU A 263 17.23 -0.39 -7.72
CA LEU A 263 17.62 -1.53 -6.88
C LEU A 263 18.64 -2.47 -7.56
N LEU A 264 18.91 -2.27 -8.85
CA LEU A 264 19.75 -3.16 -9.64
C LEU A 264 21.13 -2.58 -9.99
N SER A 265 21.36 -1.30 -9.76
CA SER A 265 22.59 -0.63 -10.18
C SER A 265 23.87 -1.25 -9.58
N ASP A 266 23.81 -1.72 -8.33
CA ASP A 266 24.90 -2.47 -7.69
C ASP A 266 24.32 -3.23 -6.48
N ALA A 267 23.96 -4.49 -6.66
CA ALA A 267 23.36 -5.31 -5.60
C ALA A 267 24.27 -5.50 -4.36
N ALA A 268 25.55 -5.19 -4.45
CA ALA A 268 26.49 -5.27 -3.32
C ALA A 268 26.49 -4.02 -2.45
N LYS A 269 25.92 -2.91 -2.94
CA LYS A 269 25.87 -1.65 -2.23
C LYS A 269 24.45 -1.29 -1.83
N PRO A 270 24.26 -0.54 -0.71
CA PRO A 270 22.95 -0.04 -0.36
C PRO A 270 22.39 0.86 -1.48
N PRO A 271 21.16 0.62 -1.90
CA PRO A 271 20.51 1.50 -2.86
C PRO A 271 20.32 2.89 -2.24
N THR A 272 20.67 3.93 -2.97
CA THR A 272 20.57 5.31 -2.50
C THR A 272 19.46 6.04 -3.23
N VAL A 273 18.59 6.69 -2.46
CA VAL A 273 17.63 7.65 -2.99
C VAL A 273 18.36 8.97 -3.25
N GLN A 274 18.35 9.40 -4.49
CA GLN A 274 18.88 10.73 -4.83
C GLN A 274 17.87 11.78 -4.38
N GLN A 275 18.34 12.93 -3.87
CA GLN A 275 17.46 14.00 -3.40
C GLN A 275 16.45 14.46 -4.46
N GLN A 276 16.83 14.43 -5.73
CA GLN A 276 15.96 14.74 -6.87
C GLN A 276 14.86 13.68 -7.11
N HIS A 277 14.93 12.54 -6.46
CA HIS A 277 13.95 11.45 -6.52
C HIS A 277 13.15 11.32 -5.22
N THR A 278 12.91 12.41 -4.53
CA THR A 278 12.05 12.49 -3.35
C THR A 278 11.03 13.58 -3.54
N TRP A 279 9.75 13.26 -3.36
CA TRP A 279 8.63 14.17 -3.63
C TRP A 279 7.61 14.14 -2.49
N VAL A 280 7.29 15.30 -1.96
CA VAL A 280 6.25 15.47 -0.95
C VAL A 280 4.89 15.57 -1.65
N ASP A 281 4.02 14.59 -1.39
CA ASP A 281 2.67 14.54 -1.93
C ASP A 281 1.66 15.31 -1.08
N LEU A 282 1.87 15.31 0.24
CA LEU A 282 1.01 15.96 1.23
C LEU A 282 1.88 16.56 2.33
N ASP A 283 1.66 17.84 2.62
CA ASP A 283 2.24 18.51 3.79
C ASP A 283 1.43 18.10 5.02
N ILE A 284 2.01 17.23 5.84
CA ILE A 284 1.33 16.61 6.97
C ILE A 284 1.58 17.45 8.23
N PRO A 285 0.52 17.96 8.88
CA PRO A 285 0.66 18.63 10.18
C PRO A 285 1.24 17.70 11.25
N GLU A 286 1.98 18.23 12.19
CA GLU A 286 2.54 17.45 13.31
C GLU A 286 1.48 16.78 14.19
N SER A 287 0.27 17.35 14.25
CA SER A 287 -0.88 16.79 14.96
C SER A 287 -1.53 15.58 14.27
N TRP A 288 -1.20 15.33 13.00
CA TRP A 288 -1.73 14.20 12.27
C TRP A 288 -0.79 13.00 12.40
N LEU A 289 -1.24 11.98 13.10
CA LEU A 289 -0.48 10.75 13.28
C LEU A 289 -0.89 9.72 12.23
N PRO A 290 -0.08 9.48 11.18
CA PRO A 290 -0.35 8.42 10.24
C PRO A 290 -0.11 7.07 10.95
N TYR A 291 -1.07 6.16 10.84
CA TYR A 291 -0.93 4.80 11.36
C TYR A 291 -0.96 3.74 10.27
N ASN A 292 -1.35 4.13 9.06
CA ASN A 292 -1.20 3.28 7.87
C ASN A 292 -0.88 4.17 6.67
N ILE A 293 0.09 3.74 5.88
CA ILE A 293 0.50 4.40 4.65
C ILE A 293 0.70 3.33 3.56
N ASP A 294 0.10 3.55 2.38
CA ASP A 294 0.18 2.61 1.26
C ASP A 294 0.47 3.32 -0.06
N LEU A 295 1.25 2.68 -0.91
CA LEU A 295 1.48 3.09 -2.29
C LEU A 295 0.83 2.10 -3.25
N ILE A 296 -0.18 2.55 -3.98
CA ILE A 296 -0.90 1.73 -4.95
C ILE A 296 -0.49 2.12 -6.36
N ASN A 297 0.12 1.20 -7.08
CA ASN A 297 0.47 1.39 -8.47
C ASN A 297 -0.78 1.23 -9.36
N LEU A 298 -1.14 2.30 -10.05
CA LEU A 298 -2.27 2.35 -10.97
C LEU A 298 -1.86 2.09 -12.43
N GLY A 299 -0.58 1.87 -12.68
CA GLY A 299 -0.01 1.65 -14.00
C GLY A 299 0.31 2.95 -14.76
N CYS A 300 1.15 2.86 -15.78
CA CYS A 300 1.57 3.98 -16.61
C CYS A 300 2.17 5.15 -15.81
N GLY A 301 2.97 4.86 -14.78
CA GLY A 301 3.57 5.87 -13.90
C GLY A 301 2.57 6.60 -12.99
N ARG A 302 1.34 6.10 -12.87
CA ARG A 302 0.32 6.67 -11.97
C ARG A 302 0.25 5.89 -10.68
N PHE A 303 0.12 6.62 -9.58
CA PHE A 303 0.02 6.08 -8.23
C PHE A 303 -1.14 6.71 -7.47
N CYS A 304 -1.64 5.98 -6.49
CA CYS A 304 -2.39 6.53 -5.38
C CYS A 304 -1.56 6.35 -4.12
N VAL A 305 -1.25 7.45 -3.44
CA VAL A 305 -0.73 7.42 -2.07
C VAL A 305 -1.91 7.47 -1.14
N VAL A 306 -1.97 6.51 -0.23
CA VAL A 306 -2.98 6.41 0.82
C VAL A 306 -2.31 6.71 2.14
N LYS A 307 -2.82 7.67 2.89
CA LYS A 307 -2.38 7.98 4.25
C LYS A 307 -3.58 7.99 5.17
N ILE A 308 -3.57 7.14 6.18
CA ILE A 308 -4.65 7.01 7.16
C ILE A 308 -4.17 7.59 8.48
N PHE A 309 -4.95 8.51 9.02
CA PHE A 309 -4.57 9.31 10.17
C PHE A 309 -5.52 9.13 11.34
N ARG A 310 -4.96 9.36 12.53
CA ARG A 310 -5.70 9.63 13.75
C ARG A 310 -5.42 11.08 14.16
N SER A 311 -6.47 11.85 14.39
CA SER A 311 -6.33 13.23 14.89
C SER A 311 -6.35 13.22 16.41
N ILE A 312 -5.46 14.00 17.02
CA ILE A 312 -5.38 14.13 18.48
C ILE A 312 -6.36 15.23 18.94
N ALA A 313 -6.93 15.06 20.13
CA ALA A 313 -7.76 16.07 20.78
C ALA A 313 -7.00 17.41 20.91
N GLY A 314 -7.62 18.50 20.43
CA GLY A 314 -7.03 19.84 20.43
C GLY A 314 -6.72 20.41 19.04
N ASP A 315 -6.76 19.60 18.00
CA ASP A 315 -6.65 20.07 16.61
C ASP A 315 -8.03 20.51 16.08
N CYS A 316 -8.45 21.73 16.44
CA CYS A 316 -9.75 22.31 16.05
C CYS A 316 -9.87 22.58 14.54
N THR A 317 -8.88 22.19 13.73
CA THR A 317 -8.82 22.59 12.32
C THR A 317 -9.67 21.71 11.39
N LEU A 318 -10.14 20.57 11.87
CA LEU A 318 -10.93 19.64 11.06
C LEU A 318 -12.45 19.92 11.06
N GLY A 319 -12.90 20.97 11.75
CA GLY A 319 -14.32 21.39 11.73
C GLY A 319 -15.27 20.34 12.30
N PHE A 320 -14.79 19.44 13.14
CA PHE A 320 -15.62 18.50 13.89
C PHE A 320 -16.24 19.27 15.06
N SER A 321 -17.45 19.79 14.87
CA SER A 321 -18.18 20.53 15.88
C SER A 321 -18.72 19.59 16.93
N ASP A 322 -18.44 19.98 18.17
CA ASP A 322 -19.25 19.87 19.35
C ASP A 322 -20.23 18.69 19.44
N TYR A 323 -19.76 17.62 20.06
CA TYR A 323 -20.62 16.91 21.00
C TYR A 323 -19.95 17.03 22.36
N ASP A 324 -20.49 17.98 23.16
CA ASP A 324 -20.33 17.98 24.60
C ASP A 324 -20.94 16.68 25.14
N ASP A 325 -20.12 15.70 25.43
CA ASP A 325 -20.46 14.64 26.37
C ASP A 325 -19.38 14.62 27.44
N ASP A 326 -19.74 15.30 28.50
CA ASP A 326 -19.13 15.31 29.81
C ASP A 326 -19.21 13.89 30.40
N ASP A 327 -18.16 13.47 31.09
CA ASP A 327 -18.01 12.24 31.85
C ASP A 327 -17.59 10.95 31.12
N THR A 328 -16.26 10.80 30.90
CA THR A 328 -15.55 9.58 31.35
C THR A 328 -14.03 9.79 31.28
N MET A 329 -13.36 9.58 32.40
CA MET A 329 -11.92 9.78 32.65
C MET A 329 -10.97 8.79 31.95
N ASP A 330 -11.41 8.10 30.89
CA ASP A 330 -10.60 7.14 30.12
C ASP A 330 -10.83 7.27 28.61
N SER A 331 -11.21 8.46 28.12
CA SER A 331 -11.39 8.66 26.70
C SER A 331 -10.03 8.82 26.01
N ASP A 332 -9.78 7.88 25.10
CA ASP A 332 -8.71 7.93 24.11
C ASP A 332 -8.64 9.36 23.51
N PRO A 333 -7.48 10.04 23.54
CA PRO A 333 -7.35 11.41 23.04
C PRO A 333 -7.59 11.56 21.52
N ILE A 334 -7.98 10.49 20.85
CA ILE A 334 -8.24 10.47 19.43
C ILE A 334 -9.64 11.01 19.11
N GLN A 335 -9.69 12.16 18.45
CA GLN A 335 -10.96 12.79 18.06
C GLN A 335 -11.50 12.35 16.69
N GLY A 336 -10.71 11.69 15.87
CA GLY A 336 -11.18 11.28 14.54
C GLY A 336 -10.23 10.39 13.78
N LYS A 337 -10.80 9.63 12.86
CA LYS A 337 -10.07 8.80 11.91
C LYS A 337 -10.43 9.22 10.49
N PHE A 338 -9.44 9.40 9.65
CA PHE A 338 -9.65 9.80 8.27
C PHE A 338 -8.54 9.30 7.36
N ALA A 339 -8.85 9.18 6.07
CA ALA A 339 -7.88 8.83 5.05
C ALA A 339 -7.75 9.96 4.02
N VAL A 340 -6.53 10.19 3.56
CA VAL A 340 -6.24 11.04 2.41
C VAL A 340 -5.69 10.17 1.30
N LEU A 341 -6.36 10.20 0.15
CA LEU A 341 -5.98 9.50 -1.07
C LEU A 341 -5.50 10.53 -2.08
N THR A 342 -4.21 10.48 -2.43
CA THR A 342 -3.60 11.44 -3.35
C THR A 342 -3.22 10.75 -4.65
N GLY A 343 -3.74 11.25 -5.78
CA GLY A 343 -3.33 10.81 -7.12
C GLY A 343 -2.02 11.47 -7.54
N LEU A 344 -1.06 10.67 -7.97
CA LEU A 344 0.26 11.12 -8.43
C LEU A 344 0.56 10.53 -9.80
N GLN A 345 1.24 11.31 -10.63
CA GLN A 345 1.77 10.85 -11.92
C GLN A 345 3.26 11.15 -12.01
N MET A 346 4.04 10.11 -12.25
CA MET A 346 5.46 10.23 -12.51
C MET A 346 5.71 10.34 -14.02
N VAL A 347 6.47 11.33 -14.42
CA VAL A 347 6.84 11.53 -15.82
C VAL A 347 8.35 11.55 -15.96
N GLY A 348 8.84 10.79 -16.93
CA GLY A 348 10.26 10.78 -17.28
C GLY A 348 10.65 12.01 -18.11
N PRO A 349 11.94 12.17 -18.40
CA PRO A 349 12.44 13.24 -19.25
C PRO A 349 11.76 13.17 -20.62
N CYS A 350 11.23 14.29 -21.08
CA CYS A 350 10.59 14.42 -22.39
C CYS A 350 11.69 14.57 -23.47
N GLY A 351 12.21 13.45 -23.96
CA GLY A 351 13.26 13.45 -24.97
C GLY A 351 12.71 13.63 -26.38
N LYS A 352 12.75 14.85 -26.93
CA LYS A 352 12.81 15.07 -28.37
C LYS A 352 13.90 16.05 -28.82
N ASP A 353 14.42 16.86 -27.93
CA ASP A 353 15.52 17.78 -28.23
C ASP A 353 16.62 17.65 -27.16
N GLY A 354 17.83 17.32 -27.59
CA GLY A 354 18.97 16.82 -26.81
C GLY A 354 19.55 17.75 -25.74
N ASP A 355 18.76 18.55 -25.06
CA ASP A 355 19.24 19.50 -24.05
C ASP A 355 18.46 19.42 -22.69
N ASP A 356 17.54 18.50 -22.53
CA ASP A 356 16.78 18.38 -21.28
C ASP A 356 17.44 17.35 -20.35
N GLN A 357 18.31 17.84 -19.46
CA GLN A 357 18.79 17.10 -18.26
C GLN A 357 17.65 16.92 -17.23
N GLY A 358 16.40 16.95 -17.69
CA GLY A 358 15.21 16.77 -16.88
C GLY A 358 15.12 15.37 -16.30
N GLY A 359 15.35 15.23 -15.00
CA GLY A 359 15.11 14.00 -14.25
C GLY A 359 13.62 13.61 -14.22
N VAL A 360 13.31 12.51 -13.53
CA VAL A 360 11.93 12.11 -13.24
C VAL A 360 11.26 13.20 -12.38
N ARG A 361 10.05 13.61 -12.75
CA ARG A 361 9.27 14.58 -11.98
C ARG A 361 7.91 14.02 -11.59
N MET A 362 7.42 14.47 -10.44
CA MET A 362 6.09 14.16 -9.95
C MET A 362 5.10 15.25 -10.36
N ILE A 363 3.93 14.83 -10.84
CA ILE A 363 2.76 15.70 -11.03
C ILE A 363 1.73 15.26 -10.01
N LYS A 364 1.40 16.14 -9.07
CA LYS A 364 0.33 15.95 -8.12
C LYS A 364 -1.00 16.23 -8.79
N HIS A 365 -1.94 15.29 -8.63
CA HIS A 365 -3.32 15.46 -9.03
C HIS A 365 -4.18 15.78 -7.81
N LYS A 366 -5.31 15.10 -7.64
CA LYS A 366 -6.27 15.39 -6.58
C LYS A 366 -5.92 14.68 -5.30
N SER A 367 -6.19 15.33 -4.17
CA SER A 367 -6.18 14.72 -2.84
C SER A 367 -7.61 14.67 -2.32
N MET A 368 -8.10 13.47 -2.07
CA MET A 368 -9.46 13.22 -1.58
C MET A 368 -9.40 12.80 -0.13
N TYR A 369 -10.22 13.45 0.68
CA TYR A 369 -10.35 13.20 2.11
C TYR A 369 -11.60 12.36 2.38
N TYR A 370 -11.46 11.30 3.17
CA TYR A 370 -12.55 10.44 3.61
C TYR A 370 -12.58 10.34 5.12
N ASN A 371 -13.70 10.69 5.73
CA ASN A 371 -13.93 10.51 7.16
C ASN A 371 -14.65 9.18 7.41
N PHE A 372 -14.24 8.45 8.48
CA PHE A 372 -14.81 7.14 8.83
C PHE A 372 -14.73 6.89 10.35
N TRP A 373 -15.78 7.30 11.06
CA TRP A 373 -15.84 7.18 12.53
C TRP A 373 -16.05 5.74 13.01
N ASP A 374 -16.99 5.03 12.39
CA ASP A 374 -17.42 3.69 12.80
C ASP A 374 -16.76 2.58 11.97
N TYR A 375 -15.76 2.93 11.18
CA TYR A 375 -15.12 2.02 10.24
C TYR A 375 -13.60 2.03 10.40
N GLU A 376 -12.96 0.92 10.02
CA GLU A 376 -11.52 0.82 9.82
C GLU A 376 -11.26 0.47 8.34
N ILE A 377 -10.34 1.17 7.70
CA ILE A 377 -9.86 0.79 6.38
C ILE A 377 -8.68 -0.16 6.61
N GLU A 378 -8.92 -1.44 6.38
CA GLU A 378 -7.92 -2.48 6.61
C GLU A 378 -6.93 -2.56 5.46
N TRP A 379 -7.45 -2.54 4.22
CA TRP A 379 -6.61 -2.57 3.02
C TRP A 379 -7.15 -1.66 1.93
N VAL A 380 -6.21 -1.08 1.18
CA VAL A 380 -6.46 -0.43 -0.10
C VAL A 380 -5.67 -1.20 -1.17
N ILE A 381 -6.38 -1.81 -2.12
CA ILE A 381 -5.82 -2.71 -3.14
C ILE A 381 -6.31 -2.37 -4.55
#